data_32c79c9040e2ed5a6e107570f3c4805c
#
_entry.id   32c79c9040e2ed5a6e107570f3c4805c
#
_cell.length_a   1.000
_cell.length_b   1.000
_cell.length_c   1.000
_cell.angle_alpha   90.00
_cell.angle_beta   90.00
_cell.angle_gamma   90.00
#
_symmetry.space_group_name_H-M   'P 1'
#
loop_
_entity.id
_entity.type
_entity.pdbx_description
1 polymer ?
#
loop_
_entity_poly.entity_id
_entity_poly.type
_entity_poly.pdbx_seq_one_letter_code
_entity_poly.pdbx_strand_id
1 'polypeptide(L)' 'MAVSVDTKVKELMKNAAAADILEKFAPGFKTNPQMKLVGGLTFRKLASFPQSGLSPEQVEEIDAALK' A
#
# COMPACT_ATOMS: atom_id res chain seq x y z
N MET A 1 11.43 8.85 -4.37
CA MET A 1 11.36 8.09 -3.11
C MET A 1 11.80 6.66 -3.34
N ALA A 2 12.45 6.07 -2.36
CA ALA A 2 12.95 4.69 -2.49
C ALA A 2 11.93 3.67 -1.98
N VAL A 3 10.67 3.86 -2.34
CA VAL A 3 9.58 2.97 -1.93
C VAL A 3 8.87 2.43 -3.16
N SER A 4 8.26 1.26 -3.00
CA SER A 4 7.50 0.61 -4.04
C SER A 4 6.47 -0.31 -3.38
N VAL A 5 5.71 -1.05 -4.18
CA VAL A 5 4.77 -2.02 -3.62
C VAL A 5 5.48 -3.20 -2.94
N ASP A 6 6.77 -3.35 -3.16
CA ASP A 6 7.58 -4.37 -2.48
C ASP A 6 8.10 -3.88 -1.12
N THR A 7 7.85 -2.62 -0.77
CA THR A 7 8.17 -2.07 0.54
C THR A 7 7.09 -2.52 1.53
N LYS A 8 7.51 -2.79 2.76
CA LYS A 8 6.57 -3.20 3.79
C LYS A 8 5.53 -2.11 4.05
N VAL A 9 4.30 -2.53 4.32
CA VAL A 9 3.19 -1.60 4.55
C VAL A 9 3.52 -0.59 5.65
N LYS A 10 4.15 -1.04 6.74
CA LYS A 10 4.49 -0.13 7.84
C LYS A 10 5.45 0.97 7.39
N GLU A 11 6.36 0.65 6.49
CA GLU A 11 7.29 1.66 5.95
C GLU A 11 6.57 2.64 5.05
N LEU A 12 5.62 2.15 4.25
CA LEU A 12 4.80 3.00 3.39
C LEU A 12 3.96 3.97 4.23
N MET A 13 3.44 3.50 5.35
CA MET A 13 2.63 4.36 6.23
C MET A 13 3.46 5.43 6.93
N LYS A 14 4.74 5.16 7.15
CA LYS A 14 5.65 6.14 7.75
C LYS A 14 6.08 7.20 6.75
N ASN A 15 6.02 6.91 5.47
CA ASN A 15 6.37 7.85 4.41
C ASN A 15 5.11 8.62 4.03
N ALA A 16 5.06 9.90 4.38
CA ALA A 16 3.87 10.72 4.16
C ALA A 16 3.46 10.76 2.69
N ALA A 17 4.43 10.92 1.79
CA ALA A 17 4.14 10.98 0.36
C ALA A 17 3.59 9.65 -0.16
N ALA A 18 4.18 8.54 0.26
CA ALA A 18 3.70 7.22 -0.13
C ALA A 18 2.31 6.95 0.43
N ALA A 19 2.09 7.31 1.69
CA ALA A 19 0.78 7.13 2.33
C ALA A 19 -0.30 7.95 1.61
N ASP A 20 0.03 9.16 1.18
CA ASP A 20 -0.92 9.99 0.44
C ASP A 20 -1.27 9.37 -0.91
N ILE A 21 -0.29 8.81 -1.61
CA ILE A 21 -0.52 8.13 -2.88
C ILE A 21 -1.43 6.93 -2.67
N LEU A 22 -1.15 6.12 -1.65
CA LEU A 22 -1.96 4.94 -1.34
C LEU A 22 -3.37 5.33 -0.94
N GLU A 23 -3.54 6.44 -0.24
CA GLU A 23 -4.85 6.94 0.15
C GLU A 23 -5.70 7.31 -1.06
N LYS A 24 -5.08 7.81 -2.12
CA LYS A 24 -5.79 8.13 -3.36
C LYS A 24 -6.32 6.88 -4.04
N PHE A 25 -5.55 5.80 -4.04
CA PHE A 25 -5.95 4.55 -4.67
C PHE A 25 -6.83 3.69 -3.77
N ALA A 26 -6.62 3.78 -2.46
CA ALA A 26 -7.34 2.99 -1.46
C ALA A 26 -7.79 3.91 -0.33
N PRO A 27 -8.91 4.62 -0.49
CA PRO A 27 -9.42 5.54 0.54
C PRO A 27 -9.59 4.80 1.87
N GLY A 28 -9.11 5.44 2.94
CA GLY A 28 -9.14 4.84 4.27
C GLY A 28 -7.89 4.04 4.61
N PHE A 29 -6.92 3.96 3.70
CA PHE A 29 -5.70 3.19 3.93
C PHE A 29 -4.98 3.63 5.22
N LYS A 30 -4.84 4.94 5.42
CA LYS A 30 -4.13 5.46 6.59
C LYS A 30 -4.86 5.17 7.91
N THR A 31 -6.19 5.11 7.86
CA THR A 31 -7.01 4.99 9.05
C THR A 31 -7.48 3.57 9.31
N ASN A 32 -7.21 2.65 8.39
CA ASN A 32 -7.66 1.27 8.52
C ASN A 32 -6.80 0.55 9.58
N PRO A 33 -7.40 0.08 10.70
CA PRO A 33 -6.64 -0.58 11.76
C PRO A 33 -6.00 -1.88 11.30
N GLN A 34 -6.54 -2.52 10.25
CA GLN A 34 -5.96 -3.75 9.72
C GLN A 34 -4.58 -3.51 9.11
N MET A 35 -4.27 -2.29 8.71
CA MET A 35 -2.95 -1.98 8.16
C MET A 35 -1.85 -2.17 9.20
N LYS A 36 -2.14 -1.99 10.47
CA LYS A 36 -1.18 -2.25 11.54
C LYS A 36 -0.89 -3.73 11.69
N LEU A 37 -1.91 -4.55 11.48
CA LEU A 37 -1.76 -6.00 11.59
C LEU A 37 -0.94 -6.57 10.44
N VAL A 38 -1.02 -5.97 9.27
CA VAL A 38 -0.31 -6.44 8.08
C VAL A 38 0.93 -5.61 7.78
N GLY A 39 1.35 -4.77 8.72
CA GLY A 39 2.51 -3.90 8.53
C GLY A 39 3.81 -4.63 8.22
N GLY A 40 3.94 -5.88 8.66
CA GLY A 40 5.11 -6.69 8.36
C GLY A 40 5.13 -7.29 6.96
N LEU A 41 4.02 -7.15 6.21
CA LEU A 41 3.92 -7.65 4.85
C LEU A 41 4.22 -6.54 3.85
N THR A 42 4.67 -6.92 2.65
CA THR A 42 4.80 -5.95 1.57
C THR A 42 3.41 -5.58 1.07
N PHE A 43 3.31 -4.41 0.45
CA PHE A 43 2.03 -3.98 -0.13
C PHE A 43 1.56 -4.95 -1.21
N ARG A 44 2.50 -5.46 -2.01
CA ARG A 44 2.18 -6.44 -3.05
C ARG A 44 1.54 -7.69 -2.43
N LYS A 45 2.09 -8.16 -1.32
CA LYS A 45 1.54 -9.33 -0.63
C LYS A 45 0.15 -9.05 -0.08
N LEU A 46 -0.03 -7.89 0.53
CA LEU A 46 -1.34 -7.47 1.02
C LEU A 46 -2.36 -7.42 -0.10
N ALA A 47 -1.98 -6.85 -1.23
CA ALA A 47 -2.87 -6.68 -2.38
C ALA A 47 -3.26 -8.02 -3.01
N SER A 48 -2.47 -9.08 -2.78
CA SER A 48 -2.78 -10.40 -3.32
C SER A 48 -3.95 -11.07 -2.58
N PHE A 49 -4.31 -10.56 -1.40
CA PHE A 49 -5.44 -11.11 -0.65
C PHE A 49 -6.76 -10.64 -1.29
N PRO A 50 -7.74 -11.57 -1.47
CA PRO A 50 -9.04 -11.19 -2.04
C PRO A 50 -9.73 -10.08 -1.24
N GLN A 51 -9.48 -10.03 0.05
CA GLN A 51 -10.10 -9.06 0.96
C GLN A 51 -9.60 -7.64 0.74
N SER A 52 -8.46 -7.48 0.08
CA SER A 52 -7.92 -6.15 -0.18
C SER A 52 -8.73 -5.37 -1.20
N GLY A 53 -9.43 -6.07 -2.08
CA GLY A 53 -10.20 -5.43 -3.14
C GLY A 53 -9.35 -4.80 -4.24
N LEU A 54 -8.06 -5.06 -4.24
CA LEU A 54 -7.13 -4.49 -5.22
C LEU A 54 -6.86 -5.49 -6.34
N SER A 55 -6.88 -5.00 -7.58
CA SER A 55 -6.52 -5.80 -8.73
C SER A 55 -5.01 -5.69 -9.00
N PRO A 56 -4.43 -6.65 -9.74
CA PRO A 56 -3.01 -6.54 -10.12
C PRO A 56 -2.70 -5.27 -10.89
N GLU A 57 -3.64 -4.78 -11.69
CA GLU A 57 -3.46 -3.55 -12.45
C GLU A 57 -3.35 -2.35 -11.51
N GLN A 58 -4.18 -2.31 -10.46
CA GLN A 58 -4.11 -1.24 -9.48
C GLN A 58 -2.78 -1.27 -8.73
N VAL A 59 -2.29 -2.46 -8.42
CA VAL A 59 -0.99 -2.61 -7.75
C VAL A 59 0.13 -2.03 -8.62
N GLU A 60 0.10 -2.31 -9.91
CA GLU A 60 1.10 -1.77 -10.83
C GLU A 60 1.00 -0.25 -10.95
N GLU A 61 -0.21 0.30 -10.97
CA GLU A 61 -0.41 1.74 -11.00
C GLU A 61 0.15 2.39 -9.74
N ILE A 62 -0.10 1.78 -8.60
CA ILE A 62 0.41 2.27 -7.33
C ILE A 62 1.94 2.22 -7.32
N ASP A 63 2.52 1.13 -7.81
CA ASP A 63 3.96 0.98 -7.87
C ASP A 63 4.58 2.08 -8.74
N ALA A 64 4.00 2.36 -9.89
CA ALA A 64 4.47 3.42 -10.77
C ALA A 64 4.36 4.79 -10.09
N ALA A 65 3.29 5.01 -9.33
CA ALA A 65 3.10 6.27 -8.62
C ALA A 65 4.10 6.44 -7.47
N LEU A 66 4.50 5.33 -6.85
CA LEU A 66 5.46 5.37 -5.74
C LEU A 66 6.89 5.58 -6.22
N LYS A 67 7.19 5.17 -7.42
CA LYS A 67 8.51 5.37 -8.03
C LYS A 67 8.61 6.74 -8.66
#